data_055f3a271ef6c909ce8edc384cd15b96
#
_entry.id   055f3a271ef6c909ce8edc384cd15b96
#
_cell.length_a   1.000
_cell.length_b   1.000
_cell.length_c   1.000
_cell.angle_alpha   90.00
_cell.angle_beta   90.00
_cell.angle_gamma   90.00
#
_symmetry.space_group_name_H-M   'P 1'
#
loop_
_entity.id
_entity.type
_entity.pdbx_description
1 polymer ?
#
loop_
_entity_poly.entity_id
_entity_poly.type
_entity_poly.pdbx_seq_one_letter_code
_entity_poly.pdbx_strand_id
1 'polypeptide(L)'
;MLEGLLAVLVLIAIGSSLKYDEYMAIAWPDVGGGNPILAFALSLGHLLNGSIGLSLAFGTVIGILIVEGFLITTLDSAVRLNRYLFEELWESVFEHPPAYMKRFWFNSGLSVILMLLLAWTNSYQLIWPLFGSTNQLLAALTLIAVTVWLNRAKRPSWFTIIPALVMIVTTMWALSYKLF
;
A
#
# COMPACT_ATOMS: atom_id res chain seq x y z
N MET A 1 7.70 2.87 12.77
CA MET A 1 6.87 3.05 13.99
C MET A 1 5.79 4.11 13.81
N LEU A 2 6.09 5.30 13.29
CA LEU A 2 5.09 6.37 13.08
C LEU A 2 3.96 5.94 12.11
N GLU A 3 4.27 5.26 11.02
CA GLU A 3 3.26 4.76 10.06
C GLU A 3 2.31 3.74 10.69
N GLY A 4 2.83 2.81 11.50
CA GLY A 4 1.97 1.86 12.22
C GLY A 4 1.07 2.54 13.26
N LEU A 5 1.57 3.56 13.95
CA LEU A 5 0.76 4.37 14.86
C LEU A 5 -0.34 5.10 14.10
N LEU A 6 0.01 5.70 12.95
CA LEU A 6 -0.95 6.38 12.08
C LEU A 6 -2.04 5.41 11.58
N ALA A 7 -1.66 4.20 11.15
CA ALA A 7 -2.61 3.19 10.72
C ALA A 7 -3.60 2.81 11.83
N VAL A 8 -3.12 2.64 13.08
CA VAL A 8 -3.99 2.36 14.24
C VAL A 8 -4.91 3.53 14.52
N LEU A 9 -4.43 4.78 14.44
CA LEU A 9 -5.26 5.97 14.63
C LEU A 9 -6.37 6.07 13.58
N VAL A 10 -6.05 5.76 12.31
CA VAL A 10 -7.04 5.71 11.22
C VAL A 10 -8.10 4.65 11.48
N LEU A 11 -7.72 3.44 11.93
CA LEU A 11 -8.66 2.38 12.29
C LEU A 11 -9.59 2.81 13.44
N ILE A 12 -9.05 3.43 14.48
CA ILE A 12 -9.83 3.95 15.61
C ILE A 12 -10.78 5.04 15.11
N ALA A 13 -10.32 5.94 14.26
CA ALA A 13 -11.14 7.03 13.70
C ALA A 13 -12.33 6.48 12.91
N ILE A 14 -12.11 5.50 12.03
CA ILE A 14 -13.17 4.84 11.26
C ILE A 14 -14.13 4.11 12.20
N GLY A 15 -13.61 3.28 13.11
CA GLY A 15 -14.42 2.47 14.03
C GLY A 15 -15.24 3.28 15.03
N SER A 16 -14.83 4.52 15.34
CA SER A 16 -15.57 5.41 16.23
C SER A 16 -16.66 6.24 15.53
N SER A 17 -16.58 6.39 14.20
CA SER A 17 -17.42 7.33 13.45
C SER A 17 -18.46 6.67 12.56
N LEU A 18 -18.20 5.47 12.07
CA LEU A 18 -19.13 4.68 11.26
C LEU A 18 -19.55 3.43 11.99
N LYS A 19 -20.82 3.02 11.81
CA LYS A 19 -21.26 1.70 12.22
C LYS A 19 -20.64 0.64 11.30
N TYR A 20 -20.45 -0.55 11.84
CA TYR A 20 -19.84 -1.66 11.08
C TYR A 20 -20.57 -1.93 9.76
N ASP A 21 -21.91 -1.98 9.79
CA ASP A 21 -22.74 -2.25 8.61
C ASP A 21 -22.61 -1.14 7.54
N GLU A 22 -22.54 0.13 7.98
CA GLU A 22 -22.33 1.26 7.08
C GLU A 22 -20.93 1.20 6.42
N TYR A 23 -19.92 0.89 7.22
CA TYR A 23 -18.55 0.71 6.72
C TYR A 23 -18.49 -0.43 5.68
N MET A 24 -19.08 -1.58 5.99
CA MET A 24 -19.10 -2.73 5.07
C MET A 24 -19.84 -2.42 3.78
N ALA A 25 -20.99 -1.74 3.86
CA ALA A 25 -21.76 -1.34 2.68
C ALA A 25 -21.00 -0.40 1.74
N ILE A 26 -20.08 0.43 2.26
CA ILE A 26 -19.30 1.38 1.46
C ILE A 26 -17.97 0.76 1.00
N ALA A 27 -17.24 0.11 1.91
CA ALA A 27 -15.89 -0.39 1.65
C ALA A 27 -15.89 -1.76 0.95
N TRP A 28 -16.86 -2.62 1.26
CA TRP A 28 -16.95 -4.01 0.80
C TRP A 28 -18.40 -4.40 0.47
N PRO A 29 -19.06 -3.72 -0.47
CA PRO A 29 -20.44 -4.06 -0.85
C PRO A 29 -20.50 -5.44 -1.50
N ASP A 30 -21.61 -6.16 -1.28
CA ASP A 30 -21.85 -7.48 -1.89
C ASP A 30 -21.95 -7.41 -3.42
N VAL A 31 -22.38 -6.27 -3.95
CA VAL A 31 -22.53 -6.03 -5.40
C VAL A 31 -21.90 -4.69 -5.77
N GLY A 32 -20.96 -4.74 -6.71
CA GLY A 32 -20.27 -3.53 -7.19
C GLY A 32 -18.86 -3.36 -6.61
N GLY A 33 -18.19 -2.29 -6.99
CA GLY A 33 -16.86 -1.95 -6.50
C GLY A 33 -16.95 -1.19 -5.17
N GLY A 34 -16.33 -1.71 -4.12
CA GLY A 34 -16.19 -1.00 -2.84
C GLY A 34 -15.30 0.23 -2.95
N ASN A 35 -15.56 1.23 -2.13
CA ASN A 35 -14.77 2.45 -2.07
C ASN A 35 -14.26 2.73 -0.63
N PRO A 36 -13.16 2.10 -0.21
CA PRO A 36 -12.57 2.31 1.10
C PRO A 36 -12.13 3.77 1.35
N ILE A 37 -11.76 4.49 0.28
CA ILE A 37 -11.37 5.91 0.36
C ILE A 37 -12.56 6.76 0.77
N LEU A 38 -13.73 6.49 0.21
CA LEU A 38 -14.97 7.18 0.58
C LEU A 38 -15.36 6.87 2.04
N ALA A 39 -15.21 5.61 2.46
CA ALA A 39 -15.45 5.23 3.86
C ALA A 39 -14.56 6.01 4.82
N PHE A 40 -13.28 6.15 4.52
CA PHE A 40 -12.34 6.95 5.29
C PHE A 40 -12.74 8.42 5.31
N ALA A 41 -13.06 9.01 4.15
CA ALA A 41 -13.42 10.42 4.03
C ALA A 41 -14.72 10.76 4.81
N LEU A 42 -15.72 9.88 4.73
CA LEU A 42 -16.95 10.00 5.50
C LEU A 42 -16.70 9.89 7.01
N SER A 43 -15.86 8.95 7.43
CA SER A 43 -15.48 8.79 8.84
C SER A 43 -14.84 10.06 9.39
N LEU A 44 -13.92 10.65 8.62
CA LEU A 44 -13.30 11.93 8.99
C LEU A 44 -14.34 13.06 9.03
N GLY A 45 -15.27 13.08 8.08
CA GLY A 45 -16.38 14.02 8.08
C GLY A 45 -17.24 13.93 9.35
N HIS A 46 -17.60 12.73 9.79
CA HIS A 46 -18.34 12.50 11.04
C HIS A 46 -17.53 12.93 12.26
N LEU A 47 -16.25 12.63 12.31
CA LEU A 47 -15.37 13.07 13.41
C LEU A 47 -15.30 14.59 13.52
N LEU A 48 -15.08 15.27 12.41
CA LEU A 48 -14.99 16.74 12.38
C LEU A 48 -16.34 17.39 12.71
N ASN A 49 -17.44 16.79 12.29
CA ASN A 49 -18.77 17.23 12.65
C ASN A 49 -19.02 17.13 14.17
N GLY A 50 -18.71 15.96 14.75
CA GLY A 50 -18.90 15.73 16.18
C GLY A 50 -17.93 16.50 17.09
N SER A 51 -16.70 16.78 16.62
CA SER A 51 -15.65 17.39 17.43
C SER A 51 -15.67 18.92 17.39
N ILE A 52 -15.85 19.53 16.21
CA ILE A 52 -15.74 20.97 15.98
C ILE A 52 -16.94 21.58 15.27
N GLY A 53 -18.00 20.79 15.04
CA GLY A 53 -19.26 21.28 14.48
C GLY A 53 -19.22 21.62 12.99
N LEU A 54 -18.21 21.15 12.24
CA LEU A 54 -18.17 21.32 10.78
C LEU A 54 -19.28 20.52 10.10
N SER A 55 -19.80 21.02 8.97
CA SER A 55 -20.78 20.25 8.21
C SER A 55 -20.15 18.93 7.71
N LEU A 56 -20.94 17.85 7.71
CA LEU A 56 -20.49 16.53 7.28
C LEU A 56 -19.88 16.57 5.87
N ALA A 57 -20.55 17.27 4.92
CA ALA A 57 -20.08 17.42 3.56
C ALA A 57 -18.71 18.08 3.48
N PHE A 58 -18.50 19.17 4.22
CA PHE A 58 -17.23 19.88 4.23
C PHE A 58 -16.10 19.03 4.85
N GLY A 59 -16.38 18.35 5.96
CA GLY A 59 -15.44 17.42 6.59
C GLY A 59 -15.06 16.25 5.67
N THR A 60 -16.02 15.70 4.93
CA THR A 60 -15.78 14.65 3.94
C THR A 60 -14.89 15.14 2.79
N VAL A 61 -15.12 16.35 2.28
CA VAL A 61 -14.26 16.96 1.25
C VAL A 61 -12.83 17.12 1.76
N ILE A 62 -12.65 17.58 2.99
CA ILE A 62 -11.30 17.63 3.61
C ILE A 62 -10.66 16.24 3.63
N GLY A 63 -11.42 15.20 4.01
CA GLY A 63 -10.93 13.81 4.00
C GLY A 63 -10.46 13.36 2.62
N ILE A 64 -11.22 13.65 1.57
CA ILE A 64 -10.85 13.36 0.19
C ILE A 64 -9.56 14.10 -0.19
N LEU A 65 -9.46 15.39 0.07
CA LEU A 65 -8.28 16.19 -0.26
C LEU A 65 -7.01 15.71 0.45
N ILE A 66 -7.12 15.25 1.70
CA ILE A 66 -5.99 14.66 2.44
C ILE A 66 -5.50 13.39 1.74
N VAL A 67 -6.41 12.50 1.35
CA VAL A 67 -6.05 11.26 0.64
C VAL A 67 -5.47 11.57 -0.74
N GLU A 68 -6.06 12.49 -1.50
CA GLU A 68 -5.53 12.91 -2.81
C GLU A 68 -4.13 13.51 -2.69
N GLY A 69 -3.89 14.38 -1.74
CA GLY A 69 -2.56 14.94 -1.48
C GLY A 69 -1.52 13.86 -1.19
N PHE A 70 -1.87 12.86 -0.38
CA PHE A 70 -1.02 11.70 -0.11
C PHE A 70 -0.77 10.86 -1.37
N LEU A 71 -1.81 10.59 -2.16
CA LEU A 71 -1.69 9.81 -3.40
C LEU A 71 -0.81 10.49 -4.44
N ILE A 72 -0.92 11.82 -4.62
CA ILE A 72 -0.09 12.58 -5.57
C ILE A 72 1.39 12.49 -5.20
N THR A 73 1.73 12.68 -3.93
CA THR A 73 3.13 12.59 -3.47
C THR A 73 3.69 11.19 -3.60
N THR A 74 2.87 10.16 -3.34
CA THR A 74 3.24 8.76 -3.50
C THR A 74 3.45 8.40 -4.97
N LEU A 75 2.57 8.90 -5.87
CA LEU A 75 2.66 8.66 -7.30
C LEU A 75 3.94 9.25 -7.90
N ASP A 76 4.31 10.49 -7.51
CA ASP A 76 5.56 11.12 -7.94
C ASP A 76 6.78 10.28 -7.53
N SER A 77 6.80 9.81 -6.29
CA SER A 77 7.86 8.94 -5.78
C SER A 77 7.90 7.59 -6.49
N ALA A 78 6.74 6.99 -6.77
CA ALA A 78 6.62 5.73 -7.50
C ALA A 78 7.15 5.84 -8.94
N VAL A 79 6.83 6.92 -9.66
CA VAL A 79 7.34 7.15 -11.01
C VAL A 79 8.85 7.30 -11.02
N ARG A 80 9.43 8.01 -10.03
CA ARG A 80 10.90 8.13 -9.90
C ARG A 80 11.56 6.79 -9.61
N LEU A 81 11.01 6.01 -8.69
CA LEU A 81 11.55 4.70 -8.34
C LEU A 81 11.48 3.73 -9.51
N ASN A 82 10.34 3.67 -10.20
CA ASN A 82 10.17 2.82 -11.39
C ASN A 82 11.16 3.19 -12.50
N ARG A 83 11.46 4.47 -12.67
CA ARG A 83 12.48 4.90 -13.64
C ARG A 83 13.83 4.25 -13.33
N TYR A 84 14.30 4.29 -12.10
CA TYR A 84 15.57 3.66 -11.71
C TYR A 84 15.52 2.14 -11.91
N LEU A 85 14.42 1.50 -11.53
CA LEU A 85 14.24 0.06 -11.74
C LEU A 85 14.28 -0.31 -13.22
N PHE A 86 13.69 0.50 -14.11
CA PHE A 86 13.78 0.28 -15.55
C PHE A 86 15.20 0.48 -16.07
N GLU A 87 15.93 1.50 -15.60
CA GLU A 87 17.33 1.70 -15.97
C GLU A 87 18.18 0.47 -15.60
N GLU A 88 18.06 -0.04 -14.38
CA GLU A 88 18.73 -1.26 -13.93
C GLU A 88 18.29 -2.50 -14.72
N LEU A 89 16.98 -2.60 -15.01
CA LEU A 89 16.44 -3.71 -15.79
C LEU A 89 17.04 -3.75 -17.20
N TRP A 90 17.14 -2.60 -17.86
CA TRP A 90 17.74 -2.53 -19.21
C TRP A 90 19.23 -2.90 -19.19
N GLU A 91 19.97 -2.50 -18.17
CA GLU A 91 21.38 -2.88 -18.00
C GLU A 91 21.56 -4.37 -17.65
N SER A 92 20.59 -4.97 -16.99
CA SER A 92 20.60 -6.41 -16.69
C SER A 92 20.23 -7.29 -17.89
N VAL A 93 19.30 -6.82 -18.74
CA VAL A 93 18.77 -7.60 -19.89
C VAL A 93 19.63 -7.44 -21.14
N PHE A 94 20.19 -6.23 -21.36
CA PHE A 94 20.97 -5.90 -22.53
C PHE A 94 22.41 -5.58 -22.13
N GLU A 95 23.40 -6.26 -22.71
CA GLU A 95 24.81 -5.91 -22.51
C GLU A 95 25.12 -4.47 -22.93
N HIS A 96 24.44 -3.96 -23.99
CA HIS A 96 24.58 -2.62 -24.51
C HIS A 96 23.20 -2.01 -24.80
N PRO A 97 22.49 -1.50 -23.77
CA PRO A 97 21.17 -0.94 -24.00
C PRO A 97 21.23 0.31 -24.89
N PRO A 98 20.28 0.44 -25.84
CA PRO A 98 20.19 1.62 -26.71
C PRO A 98 20.06 2.91 -25.89
N ALA A 99 20.66 3.99 -26.37
CA ALA A 99 20.74 5.28 -25.64
C ALA A 99 19.37 5.88 -25.28
N TYR A 100 18.30 5.57 -26.02
CA TYR A 100 16.95 6.06 -25.71
C TYR A 100 16.34 5.36 -24.47
N MET A 101 16.71 4.09 -24.20
CA MET A 101 16.24 3.35 -23.00
C MET A 101 16.84 3.90 -21.70
N LYS A 102 17.96 4.63 -21.77
CA LYS A 102 18.56 5.32 -20.63
C LYS A 102 18.02 6.75 -20.43
N ARG A 103 17.13 7.23 -21.30
CA ARG A 103 16.59 8.58 -21.19
C ARG A 103 15.49 8.66 -20.16
N PHE A 104 15.54 9.72 -19.37
CA PHE A 104 14.52 10.06 -18.36
C PHE A 104 13.08 9.96 -18.89
N TRP A 105 12.81 10.61 -20.04
CA TRP A 105 11.48 10.65 -20.64
C TRP A 105 10.94 9.28 -21.05
N PHE A 106 11.81 8.40 -21.52
CA PHE A 106 11.41 7.05 -21.93
C PHE A 106 10.95 6.23 -20.71
N ASN A 107 11.76 6.15 -19.65
CA ASN A 107 11.46 5.34 -18.48
C ASN A 107 10.31 5.92 -17.65
N SER A 108 10.22 7.25 -17.53
CA SER A 108 9.08 7.90 -16.88
C SER A 108 7.79 7.73 -17.69
N GLY A 109 7.85 7.91 -19.00
CA GLY A 109 6.71 7.69 -19.89
C GLY A 109 6.22 6.23 -19.87
N LEU A 110 7.13 5.28 -19.89
CA LEU A 110 6.80 3.84 -19.76
C LEU A 110 6.10 3.55 -18.43
N SER A 111 6.61 4.10 -17.31
CA SER A 111 5.96 3.98 -16.00
C SER A 111 4.54 4.50 -16.01
N VAL A 112 4.33 5.71 -16.55
CA VAL A 112 3.00 6.31 -16.61
C VAL A 112 2.05 5.51 -17.50
N ILE A 113 2.51 5.03 -18.65
CA ILE A 113 1.69 4.21 -19.56
C ILE A 113 1.28 2.91 -18.88
N LEU A 114 2.20 2.22 -18.21
CA LEU A 114 1.88 0.98 -17.50
C LEU A 114 0.88 1.22 -16.36
N MET A 115 1.05 2.30 -15.60
CA MET A 115 0.10 2.69 -14.55
C MET A 115 -1.29 3.00 -15.11
N LEU A 116 -1.38 3.71 -16.24
CA LEU A 116 -2.65 4.01 -16.90
C LEU A 116 -3.32 2.74 -17.44
N LEU A 117 -2.56 1.82 -18.02
CA LEU A 117 -3.09 0.53 -18.49
C LEU A 117 -3.66 -0.29 -17.33
N LEU A 118 -2.95 -0.37 -16.21
CA LEU A 118 -3.44 -1.05 -15.00
C LEU A 118 -4.70 -0.40 -14.43
N ALA A 119 -4.76 0.94 -14.43
CA ALA A 119 -5.93 1.67 -13.98
C ALA A 119 -7.13 1.47 -14.92
N TRP A 120 -6.91 1.55 -16.24
CA TRP A 120 -7.97 1.40 -17.26
C TRP A 120 -8.58 0.01 -17.28
N THR A 121 -7.75 -1.03 -17.16
CA THR A 121 -8.19 -2.42 -17.19
C THR A 121 -8.73 -2.92 -15.84
N ASN A 122 -8.71 -2.09 -14.78
CA ASN A 122 -8.99 -2.49 -13.39
C ASN A 122 -8.18 -3.72 -12.92
N SER A 123 -7.09 -4.05 -13.61
CA SER A 123 -6.22 -5.20 -13.29
C SER A 123 -5.55 -5.08 -11.93
N TYR A 124 -5.53 -3.89 -11.34
CA TYR A 124 -5.04 -3.66 -9.97
C TYR A 124 -5.80 -4.52 -8.95
N GLN A 125 -7.08 -4.82 -9.16
CA GLN A 125 -7.88 -5.66 -8.26
C GLN A 125 -7.37 -7.10 -8.21
N LEU A 126 -6.83 -7.62 -9.32
CA LEU A 126 -6.20 -8.94 -9.39
C LEU A 126 -4.79 -8.94 -8.77
N ILE A 127 -4.05 -7.85 -8.97
CA ILE A 127 -2.67 -7.73 -8.50
C ILE A 127 -2.60 -7.39 -7.01
N TRP A 128 -3.58 -6.64 -6.48
CA TRP A 128 -3.58 -6.17 -5.10
C TRP A 128 -3.40 -7.27 -4.05
N PRO A 129 -4.10 -8.42 -4.12
CA PRO A 129 -3.89 -9.50 -3.19
C PRO A 129 -2.50 -10.15 -3.29
N LEU A 130 -1.94 -10.25 -4.51
CA LEU A 130 -0.58 -10.75 -4.73
C LEU A 130 0.46 -9.78 -4.16
N PHE A 131 0.25 -8.49 -4.38
CA PHE A 131 1.09 -7.43 -3.84
C PHE A 131 1.15 -7.49 -2.30
N GLY A 132 -0.01 -7.64 -1.64
CA GLY A 132 -0.08 -7.80 -0.18
C GLY A 132 0.74 -8.99 0.32
N SER A 133 0.58 -10.16 -0.29
CA SER A 133 1.32 -11.36 0.07
C SER A 133 2.83 -11.23 -0.18
N THR A 134 3.22 -10.63 -1.31
CA THR A 134 4.62 -10.37 -1.66
C THR A 134 5.27 -9.39 -0.67
N ASN A 135 4.57 -8.34 -0.27
CA ASN A 135 5.05 -7.37 0.70
C ASN A 135 5.27 -8.00 2.08
N GLN A 136 4.35 -8.87 2.52
CA GLN A 136 4.51 -9.64 3.76
C GLN A 136 5.70 -10.60 3.69
N LEU A 137 5.91 -11.27 2.55
CA LEU A 137 7.05 -12.15 2.36
C LEU A 137 8.37 -11.39 2.40
N LEU A 138 8.43 -10.23 1.75
CA LEU A 138 9.60 -9.35 1.79
C LEU A 138 9.92 -8.88 3.22
N ALA A 139 8.90 -8.50 3.99
CA ALA A 139 9.05 -8.15 5.40
C ALA A 139 9.60 -9.33 6.23
N ALA A 140 9.11 -10.55 6.01
CA ALA A 140 9.60 -11.75 6.66
C ALA A 140 11.07 -12.03 6.34
N LEU A 141 11.46 -11.95 5.06
CA LEU A 141 12.85 -12.12 4.62
C LEU A 141 13.78 -11.06 5.23
N THR A 142 13.32 -9.80 5.30
CA THR A 142 14.06 -8.71 5.93
C THR A 142 14.27 -8.98 7.42
N LEU A 143 13.24 -9.44 8.13
CA LEU A 143 13.34 -9.81 9.55
C LEU A 143 14.30 -10.97 9.78
N ILE A 144 14.32 -11.97 8.88
CA ILE A 144 15.30 -13.07 8.92
C ILE A 144 16.72 -12.53 8.74
N ALA A 145 16.95 -11.67 7.74
CA ALA A 145 18.25 -11.06 7.50
C ALA A 145 18.74 -10.27 8.72
N VAL A 146 17.87 -9.46 9.34
CA VAL A 146 18.15 -8.73 10.57
C VAL A 146 18.44 -9.68 11.74
N THR A 147 17.71 -10.77 11.85
CA THR A 147 17.95 -11.82 12.86
C THR A 147 19.35 -12.42 12.74
N VAL A 148 19.74 -12.79 11.52
CA VAL A 148 21.08 -13.33 11.26
C VAL A 148 22.16 -12.30 11.61
N TRP A 149 21.95 -11.05 11.24
CA TRP A 149 22.87 -9.97 11.56
C TRP A 149 23.00 -9.76 13.07
N LEU A 150 21.89 -9.72 13.83
CA LEU A 150 21.89 -9.60 15.29
C LEU A 150 22.61 -10.77 15.95
N ASN A 151 22.37 -12.00 15.50
CA ASN A 151 23.05 -13.18 16.02
C ASN A 151 24.58 -13.10 15.79
N ARG A 152 25.01 -12.65 14.61
CA ARG A 152 26.44 -12.43 14.34
C ARG A 152 27.04 -11.33 15.23
N ALA A 153 26.24 -10.31 15.56
CA ALA A 153 26.63 -9.23 16.47
C ALA A 153 26.50 -9.63 17.96
N LYS A 154 26.20 -10.91 18.26
CA LYS A 154 25.95 -11.44 19.63
C LYS A 154 24.91 -10.63 20.40
N ARG A 155 23.89 -10.16 19.73
CA ARG A 155 22.75 -9.42 20.30
C ARG A 155 21.51 -10.30 20.36
N PRO A 156 20.58 -10.09 21.32
CA PRO A 156 19.34 -10.84 21.39
C PRO A 156 18.52 -10.61 20.12
N SER A 157 18.03 -11.69 19.51
CA SER A 157 17.30 -11.66 18.22
C SER A 157 15.86 -12.18 18.31
N TRP A 158 15.40 -12.58 19.51
CA TRP A 158 14.08 -13.15 19.69
C TRP A 158 12.93 -12.23 19.23
N PHE A 159 13.09 -10.92 19.38
CA PHE A 159 12.11 -9.91 18.98
C PHE A 159 11.98 -9.73 17.45
N THR A 160 12.92 -10.25 16.68
CA THR A 160 12.85 -10.29 15.19
C THR A 160 12.43 -11.66 14.68
N ILE A 161 12.78 -12.74 15.38
CA ILE A 161 12.40 -14.12 15.00
C ILE A 161 10.89 -14.33 15.12
N ILE A 162 10.28 -13.89 16.22
CA ILE A 162 8.85 -14.10 16.46
C ILE A 162 7.99 -13.43 15.37
N PRO A 163 8.16 -12.12 15.07
CA PRO A 163 7.45 -11.51 13.95
C PRO A 163 7.74 -12.15 12.59
N ALA A 164 8.98 -12.57 12.33
CA ALA A 164 9.33 -13.25 11.08
C ALA A 164 8.54 -14.54 10.90
N LEU A 165 8.46 -15.38 11.94
CA LEU A 165 7.69 -16.62 11.91
C LEU A 165 6.19 -16.36 11.71
N VAL A 166 5.62 -15.40 12.42
CA VAL A 166 4.20 -15.01 12.24
C VAL A 166 3.94 -14.56 10.80
N MET A 167 4.80 -13.71 10.23
CA MET A 167 4.67 -13.24 8.86
C MET A 167 4.77 -14.37 7.84
N ILE A 168 5.70 -15.31 8.01
CA ILE A 168 5.83 -16.48 7.12
C ILE A 168 4.56 -17.35 7.18
N VAL A 169 4.14 -17.71 8.38
CA VAL A 169 2.97 -18.60 8.58
C VAL A 169 1.71 -17.96 7.99
N THR A 170 1.45 -16.69 8.30
CA THR A 170 0.27 -15.97 7.78
C THR A 170 0.31 -15.81 6.27
N THR A 171 1.49 -15.52 5.69
CA THR A 171 1.65 -15.39 4.24
C THR A 171 1.46 -16.73 3.52
N MET A 172 2.07 -17.79 4.04
CA MET A 172 1.90 -19.14 3.46
C MET A 172 0.45 -19.62 3.55
N TRP A 173 -0.22 -19.34 4.67
CA TRP A 173 -1.64 -19.64 4.82
C TRP A 173 -2.49 -18.87 3.80
N ALA A 174 -2.27 -17.57 3.67
CA ALA A 174 -3.00 -16.72 2.73
C ALA A 174 -2.77 -17.13 1.27
N LEU A 175 -1.56 -17.52 0.90
CA LEU A 175 -1.24 -18.03 -0.44
C LEU A 175 -1.90 -19.38 -0.71
N SER A 176 -1.87 -20.30 0.26
CA SER A 176 -2.50 -21.60 0.10
C SER A 176 -4.03 -21.49 -0.05
N TYR A 177 -4.67 -20.62 0.72
CA TYR A 177 -6.12 -20.38 0.63
C TYR A 177 -6.55 -19.77 -0.72
N LYS A 178 -5.67 -19.06 -1.42
CA LYS A 178 -5.97 -18.47 -2.73
C LYS A 178 -5.66 -19.38 -3.91
N LEU A 179 -4.84 -20.40 -3.72
CA LEU A 179 -4.47 -21.37 -4.77
C LEU A 179 -5.44 -22.54 -4.86
N PHE A 180 -6.26 -22.73 -3.83
CA PHE A 180 -7.31 -23.74 -3.73
C PHE A 180 -8.68 -23.11 -3.50
#